data_1c0afaad4ac7e44968762ab7da092e08
#
_entry.id   1c0afaad4ac7e44968762ab7da092e08
#
_cell.length_a   1.000
_cell.length_b   1.000
_cell.length_c   1.000
_cell.angle_alpha   90.00
_cell.angle_beta   90.00
_cell.angle_gamma   90.00
#
_symmetry.space_group_name_H-M   'P 1'
#
loop_
_entity.id
_entity.type
_entity.pdbx_description
1 polymer ?
#
loop_
_entity_poly.entity_id
_entity_poly.type
_entity_poly.pdbx_seq_one_letter_code
_entity_poly.pdbx_strand_id
1 'polypeptide(L)'
;MVSEHFEQDYLTEITYPVKYTNFPAGKYPVAELPTQIQLTVKAKGFALLGHSIRTSFLPITFNVGSYCNHALSDKAGIQEFILNTNDIKDKISSQLNTEIQLQSVAPEEIVFQFAQSGRKKVAIRPIVDYTLKRQYIVNQITVAPDSTWIEGPVNILDTLHCIPTELIKLKNISKNITRTAELVALPYCTPQETAVEVDIQVEQFTEARKISRSPPFMSPIL
;
A
#
# COMPACT_ATOMS: atom_id res chain seq x y z
N MET A 1 -22.84 -12.94 48.47
CA MET A 1 -23.53 -13.49 47.26
C MET A 1 -22.98 -12.95 45.93
N VAL A 2 -22.15 -11.92 45.87
CA VAL A 2 -21.54 -11.40 44.63
C VAL A 2 -20.15 -12.01 44.37
N SER A 3 -19.51 -12.59 45.40
CA SER A 3 -18.13 -13.10 45.32
C SER A 3 -17.99 -14.48 44.63
N GLU A 4 -19.02 -15.32 44.67
CA GLU A 4 -18.93 -16.69 44.13
C GLU A 4 -19.00 -16.78 42.61
N HIS A 5 -19.60 -15.77 41.94
CA HIS A 5 -19.69 -15.75 40.47
C HIS A 5 -18.36 -15.42 39.77
N PHE A 6 -17.40 -14.81 40.44
CA PHE A 6 -16.14 -14.43 39.86
C PHE A 6 -15.06 -15.54 39.91
N GLU A 7 -15.28 -16.59 40.66
CA GLU A 7 -14.41 -17.76 40.75
C GLU A 7 -14.69 -18.86 39.73
N GLN A 8 -15.83 -18.77 39.02
CA GLN A 8 -16.18 -19.71 37.98
C GLN A 8 -15.37 -19.49 36.71
N ASP A 9 -14.99 -20.58 36.06
CA ASP A 9 -14.34 -20.57 34.76
C ASP A 9 -15.36 -20.31 33.66
N TYR A 10 -15.11 -19.31 32.85
CA TYR A 10 -15.92 -18.94 31.69
C TYR A 10 -15.17 -19.23 30.40
N LEU A 11 -15.87 -19.79 29.44
CA LEU A 11 -15.40 -19.89 28.06
C LEU A 11 -15.85 -18.64 27.29
N THR A 12 -14.91 -17.90 26.74
CA THR A 12 -15.22 -16.68 25.99
C THR A 12 -14.26 -16.48 24.81
N GLU A 13 -14.70 -15.70 23.85
CA GLU A 13 -13.89 -15.30 22.71
C GLU A 13 -13.34 -13.89 22.93
N ILE A 14 -12.05 -13.73 22.72
CA ILE A 14 -11.37 -12.43 22.79
C ILE A 14 -10.57 -12.20 21.51
N THR A 15 -10.61 -10.96 21.03
CA THR A 15 -9.86 -10.55 19.85
C THR A 15 -8.53 -9.92 20.26
N TYR A 16 -7.44 -10.45 19.72
CA TYR A 16 -6.10 -9.96 19.96
C TYR A 16 -5.48 -9.35 18.71
N PRO A 17 -4.85 -8.17 18.81
CA PRO A 17 -4.04 -7.64 17.73
C PRO A 17 -2.79 -8.52 17.54
N VAL A 18 -2.35 -8.66 16.30
CA VAL A 18 -1.13 -9.41 15.96
C VAL A 18 -0.11 -8.51 15.28
N LYS A 19 1.16 -8.83 15.50
CA LYS A 19 2.30 -8.17 14.86
C LYS A 19 3.20 -9.22 14.24
N TYR A 20 3.54 -9.03 12.98
CA TYR A 20 4.45 -9.89 12.26
C TYR A 20 5.84 -9.26 12.23
N THR A 21 6.87 -10.07 12.50
CA THR A 21 8.27 -9.63 12.57
C THR A 21 9.17 -10.62 11.83
N ASN A 22 10.40 -10.20 11.52
CA ASN A 22 11.43 -11.03 10.90
C ASN A 22 10.95 -11.69 9.59
N PHE A 23 10.44 -10.88 8.66
CA PHE A 23 10.15 -11.36 7.32
C PHE A 23 11.42 -11.88 6.63
N PRO A 24 11.33 -12.94 5.81
CA PRO A 24 12.47 -13.48 5.10
C PRO A 24 13.17 -12.43 4.23
N ALA A 25 14.49 -12.34 4.32
CA ALA A 25 15.28 -11.38 3.55
C ALA A 25 15.13 -11.63 2.03
N GLY A 26 15.06 -10.55 1.24
CA GLY A 26 14.91 -10.62 -0.21
C GLY A 26 13.54 -11.08 -0.70
N LYS A 27 12.56 -11.16 0.20
CA LYS A 27 11.17 -11.51 -0.13
C LYS A 27 10.24 -10.38 0.26
N TYR A 28 9.25 -10.13 -0.58
CA TYR A 28 8.22 -9.12 -0.35
C TYR A 28 6.87 -9.78 -0.10
N PRO A 29 6.15 -9.44 0.99
CA PRO A 29 4.83 -10.00 1.26
C PRO A 29 3.82 -9.48 0.22
N VAL A 30 3.07 -10.39 -0.41
CA VAL A 30 2.08 -10.08 -1.44
C VAL A 30 0.67 -10.50 -1.07
N ALA A 31 0.47 -10.99 0.15
CA ALA A 31 -0.85 -11.27 0.71
C ALA A 31 -1.10 -10.40 1.93
N GLU A 32 -2.35 -10.01 2.11
CA GLU A 32 -2.79 -9.36 3.33
C GLU A 32 -2.81 -10.37 4.48
N LEU A 33 -2.14 -10.03 5.56
CA LEU A 33 -2.10 -10.84 6.76
C LEU A 33 -3.17 -10.36 7.75
N PRO A 34 -3.78 -11.27 8.53
CA PRO A 34 -4.72 -10.89 9.57
C PRO A 34 -4.06 -9.92 10.56
N THR A 35 -4.68 -8.79 10.80
CA THR A 35 -4.21 -7.82 11.81
C THR A 35 -4.65 -8.18 13.22
N GLN A 36 -5.61 -9.10 13.32
CA GLN A 36 -6.19 -9.60 14.57
C GLN A 36 -6.46 -11.10 14.44
N ILE A 37 -6.42 -11.79 15.58
CA ILE A 37 -6.84 -13.19 15.72
C ILE A 37 -7.89 -13.28 16.83
N GLN A 38 -8.78 -14.26 16.71
CA GLN A 38 -9.75 -14.60 17.74
C GLN A 38 -9.22 -15.77 18.57
N LEU A 39 -9.23 -15.60 19.87
CA LEU A 39 -8.82 -16.62 20.84
C LEU A 39 -10.04 -17.07 21.63
N THR A 40 -10.36 -18.35 21.58
CA THR A 40 -11.29 -18.95 22.54
C THR A 40 -10.51 -19.30 23.79
N VAL A 41 -10.85 -18.71 24.90
CA VAL A 41 -10.13 -18.85 26.15
C VAL A 41 -11.04 -19.26 27.29
N LYS A 42 -10.47 -20.01 28.22
CA LYS A 42 -11.06 -20.34 29.50
C LYS A 42 -10.36 -19.53 30.59
N ALA A 43 -11.11 -18.69 31.31
CA ALA A 43 -10.56 -17.85 32.35
C ALA A 43 -11.59 -17.59 33.45
N LYS A 44 -11.11 -17.23 34.64
CA LYS A 44 -11.99 -16.80 35.73
C LYS A 44 -12.60 -15.43 35.44
N GLY A 45 -13.82 -15.20 35.96
CA GLY A 45 -14.58 -13.98 35.65
C GLY A 45 -13.82 -12.67 35.95
N PHE A 46 -13.00 -12.61 37.01
CA PHE A 46 -12.21 -11.42 37.33
C PHE A 46 -11.04 -11.18 36.36
N ALA A 47 -10.45 -12.26 35.80
CA ALA A 47 -9.40 -12.13 34.77
C ALA A 47 -9.97 -11.56 33.46
N LEU A 48 -11.21 -11.94 33.10
CA LEU A 48 -11.94 -11.41 31.94
C LEU A 48 -12.29 -9.93 32.11
N LEU A 49 -12.69 -9.51 33.32
CA LEU A 49 -12.97 -8.10 33.62
C LEU A 49 -11.69 -7.26 33.44
N GLY A 50 -10.54 -7.76 33.92
CA GLY A 50 -9.26 -7.10 33.73
C GLY A 50 -8.87 -6.93 32.25
N HIS A 51 -9.29 -7.86 31.37
CA HIS A 51 -9.14 -7.78 29.93
C HIS A 51 -10.09 -6.77 29.28
N SER A 52 -11.35 -6.74 29.70
CA SER A 52 -12.37 -5.81 29.16
C SER A 52 -12.09 -4.35 29.48
N ILE A 53 -11.37 -4.06 30.58
CA ILE A 53 -11.05 -2.69 31.03
C ILE A 53 -9.76 -2.18 30.39
N ARG A 54 -8.85 -3.05 29.96
CA ARG A 54 -7.63 -2.65 29.28
C ARG A 54 -7.90 -2.39 27.80
N THR A 55 -7.94 -1.13 27.44
CA THR A 55 -8.16 -0.64 26.06
C THR A 55 -6.99 -0.90 25.10
N SER A 56 -5.89 -1.48 25.57
CA SER A 56 -4.71 -1.78 24.76
C SER A 56 -4.13 -3.13 25.15
N PHE A 57 -4.35 -4.14 24.31
CA PHE A 57 -3.64 -5.40 24.41
C PHE A 57 -2.25 -5.25 23.78
N LEU A 58 -1.23 -5.81 24.42
CA LEU A 58 0.05 -6.00 23.76
C LEU A 58 -0.16 -6.99 22.61
N PRO A 59 0.27 -6.64 21.38
CA PRO A 59 0.06 -7.51 20.24
C PRO A 59 0.82 -8.82 20.38
N ILE A 60 0.16 -9.93 20.00
CA ILE A 60 0.84 -11.22 19.88
C ILE A 60 1.80 -11.13 18.70
N THR A 61 3.07 -11.45 18.96
CA THR A 61 4.13 -11.31 17.96
C THR A 61 4.40 -12.67 17.29
N PHE A 62 4.27 -12.68 15.95
CA PHE A 62 4.66 -13.82 15.11
C PHE A 62 6.00 -13.55 14.44
N ASN A 63 6.98 -14.42 14.70
CA ASN A 63 8.25 -14.40 13.98
C ASN A 63 8.11 -15.19 12.68
N VAL A 64 7.82 -14.48 11.59
CA VAL A 64 7.51 -15.08 10.28
C VAL A 64 8.65 -15.93 9.76
N GLY A 65 9.91 -15.51 9.91
CA GLY A 65 11.07 -16.25 9.45
C GLY A 65 11.21 -17.64 10.08
N SER A 66 10.68 -17.84 11.30
CA SER A 66 10.72 -19.16 11.94
C SER A 66 9.71 -20.15 11.38
N TYR A 67 8.71 -19.67 10.64
CA TYR A 67 7.64 -20.49 10.06
C TYR A 67 7.80 -20.71 8.56
N CYS A 68 8.61 -19.91 7.87
CA CYS A 68 8.79 -19.95 6.42
C CYS A 68 10.00 -20.80 5.99
N ASN A 69 10.17 -22.00 6.57
CA ASN A 69 11.33 -22.85 6.27
C ASN A 69 11.17 -23.67 4.98
N HIS A 70 9.96 -24.08 4.65
CA HIS A 70 9.66 -24.86 3.45
C HIS A 70 8.43 -24.29 2.77
N ALA A 71 8.57 -23.82 1.53
CA ALA A 71 7.44 -23.36 0.74
C ALA A 71 6.58 -24.55 0.32
N LEU A 72 5.27 -24.44 0.47
CA LEU A 72 4.31 -25.44 0.01
C LEU A 72 4.12 -25.39 -1.50
N SER A 73 4.24 -24.19 -2.08
CA SER A 73 4.16 -23.98 -3.51
C SER A 73 5.07 -22.84 -3.95
N ASP A 74 5.57 -22.94 -5.18
CA ASP A 74 6.25 -21.85 -5.88
C ASP A 74 5.60 -21.73 -7.26
N LYS A 75 4.63 -20.83 -7.40
CA LYS A 75 3.89 -20.58 -8.64
C LYS A 75 4.08 -19.14 -9.06
N ALA A 76 4.52 -18.96 -10.30
CA ALA A 76 4.72 -17.62 -10.90
C ALA A 76 5.62 -16.70 -10.05
N GLY A 77 6.64 -17.26 -9.37
CA GLY A 77 7.54 -16.49 -8.51
C GLY A 77 6.94 -16.09 -7.17
N ILE A 78 5.78 -16.63 -6.80
CA ILE A 78 5.16 -16.44 -5.48
C ILE A 78 5.32 -17.74 -4.69
N GLN A 79 5.98 -17.63 -3.56
CA GLN A 79 6.16 -18.71 -2.60
C GLN A 79 5.09 -18.62 -1.52
N GLU A 80 4.40 -19.73 -1.29
CA GLU A 80 3.34 -19.84 -0.30
C GLU A 80 3.77 -20.69 0.88
N PHE A 81 3.47 -20.21 2.09
CA PHE A 81 3.71 -20.88 3.35
C PHE A 81 2.42 -20.85 4.17
N ILE A 82 2.06 -21.96 4.76
CA ILE A 82 0.90 -22.05 5.65
C ILE A 82 1.39 -22.30 7.07
N LEU A 83 0.92 -21.45 7.97
CA LEU A 83 1.11 -21.61 9.41
C LEU A 83 -0.19 -22.11 10.02
N ASN A 84 -0.18 -23.34 10.52
CA ASN A 84 -1.29 -23.84 11.34
C ASN A 84 -1.16 -23.23 12.75
N THR A 85 -2.17 -22.49 13.18
CA THR A 85 -2.14 -21.80 14.46
C THR A 85 -2.18 -22.76 15.65
N ASN A 86 -2.65 -24.00 15.46
CA ASN A 86 -2.60 -25.02 16.49
C ASN A 86 -1.15 -25.46 16.81
N ASP A 87 -0.23 -25.44 15.80
CA ASP A 87 1.16 -25.81 15.99
C ASP A 87 1.93 -24.79 16.85
N ILE A 88 1.41 -23.59 16.95
CA ILE A 88 2.01 -22.49 17.72
C ILE A 88 1.20 -22.08 18.94
N LYS A 89 0.20 -22.87 19.30
CA LYS A 89 -0.73 -22.59 20.42
C LYS A 89 0.03 -22.32 21.73
N ASP A 90 1.07 -23.09 22.02
CA ASP A 90 1.90 -22.91 23.23
C ASP A 90 2.66 -21.57 23.20
N LYS A 91 3.15 -21.17 22.02
CA LYS A 91 3.82 -19.87 21.85
C LYS A 91 2.84 -18.69 22.00
N ILE A 92 1.61 -18.84 21.53
CA ILE A 92 0.54 -17.85 21.75
C ILE A 92 0.20 -17.81 23.23
N SER A 93 -0.04 -18.98 23.85
CA SER A 93 -0.38 -19.10 25.27
C SER A 93 0.67 -18.46 26.17
N SER A 94 1.97 -18.61 25.85
CA SER A 94 3.06 -18.00 26.62
C SER A 94 3.10 -16.46 26.58
N GLN A 95 2.43 -15.84 25.62
CA GLN A 95 2.31 -14.39 25.48
C GLN A 95 1.03 -13.85 26.17
N LEU A 96 0.14 -14.74 26.63
CA LEU A 96 -1.06 -14.38 27.36
C LEU A 96 -0.79 -14.32 28.88
N ASN A 97 -1.74 -13.75 29.60
CA ASN A 97 -1.71 -13.80 31.06
C ASN A 97 -1.84 -15.28 31.52
N THR A 98 -1.10 -15.66 32.55
CA THR A 98 -1.09 -17.02 33.14
C THR A 98 -2.45 -17.49 33.67
N GLU A 99 -3.38 -16.57 33.93
CA GLU A 99 -4.76 -16.87 34.35
C GLU A 99 -5.70 -17.22 33.21
N ILE A 100 -5.21 -17.10 31.95
CA ILE A 100 -5.99 -17.35 30.74
C ILE A 100 -5.50 -18.64 30.09
N GLN A 101 -6.41 -19.61 29.96
CA GLN A 101 -6.13 -20.88 29.28
C GLN A 101 -6.64 -20.82 27.84
N LEU A 102 -5.73 -20.86 26.88
CA LEU A 102 -6.05 -20.88 25.46
C LEU A 102 -6.65 -22.22 25.03
N GLN A 103 -7.85 -22.19 24.48
CA GLN A 103 -8.57 -23.38 23.97
C GLN A 103 -8.39 -23.54 22.46
N SER A 104 -8.68 -22.48 21.69
CA SER A 104 -8.53 -22.48 20.24
C SER A 104 -8.15 -21.10 19.71
N VAL A 105 -7.66 -21.07 18.47
CA VAL A 105 -7.25 -19.86 17.74
C VAL A 105 -7.95 -19.85 16.40
N ALA A 106 -8.46 -18.70 15.99
CA ALA A 106 -9.01 -18.50 14.67
C ALA A 106 -8.36 -17.24 14.01
N PRO A 107 -7.99 -17.31 12.72
CA PRO A 107 -8.14 -18.45 11.80
C PRO A 107 -7.24 -19.62 12.18
N GLU A 108 -7.62 -20.84 11.78
CA GLU A 108 -6.80 -22.04 12.02
C GLU A 108 -5.51 -22.04 11.20
N GLU A 109 -5.54 -21.37 10.05
CA GLU A 109 -4.39 -21.24 9.14
C GLU A 109 -4.13 -19.79 8.80
N ILE A 110 -2.86 -19.41 8.81
CA ILE A 110 -2.39 -18.12 8.32
C ILE A 110 -1.51 -18.40 7.10
N VAL A 111 -1.92 -17.87 5.95
CA VAL A 111 -1.22 -18.06 4.68
C VAL A 111 -0.28 -16.87 4.45
N PHE A 112 1.02 -17.16 4.33
CA PHE A 112 2.02 -16.19 3.93
C PHE A 112 2.36 -16.40 2.46
N GLN A 113 2.29 -15.33 1.69
CA GLN A 113 2.70 -15.34 0.30
C GLN A 113 3.81 -14.31 0.09
N PHE A 114 4.92 -14.75 -0.47
CA PHE A 114 6.07 -13.90 -0.74
C PHE A 114 6.48 -13.98 -2.19
N ALA A 115 6.74 -12.83 -2.79
CA ALA A 115 7.43 -12.72 -4.07
C ALA A 115 8.89 -12.34 -3.86
N GLN A 116 9.73 -12.62 -4.85
CA GLN A 116 11.10 -12.15 -4.86
C GLN A 116 11.10 -10.61 -4.91
N SER A 117 11.84 -9.99 -4.00
CA SER A 117 12.03 -8.53 -3.98
C SER A 117 12.98 -8.10 -5.08
N GLY A 118 12.63 -7.02 -5.75
CA GLY A 118 13.45 -6.39 -6.77
C GLY A 118 13.39 -4.87 -6.65
N ARG A 119 14.19 -4.20 -7.49
CA ARG A 119 14.22 -2.74 -7.60
C ARG A 119 14.27 -2.34 -9.07
N LYS A 120 13.41 -1.42 -9.48
CA LYS A 120 13.33 -0.94 -10.85
C LYS A 120 13.22 0.58 -10.88
N LYS A 121 13.95 1.21 -11.79
CA LYS A 121 13.80 2.63 -12.07
C LYS A 121 12.68 2.83 -13.10
N VAL A 122 11.69 3.66 -12.79
CA VAL A 122 10.54 3.92 -13.66
C VAL A 122 10.35 5.42 -13.85
N ALA A 123 9.81 5.80 -15.01
CA ALA A 123 9.49 7.19 -15.30
C ALA A 123 8.28 7.66 -14.47
N ILE A 124 8.27 8.93 -14.09
CA ILE A 124 7.15 9.57 -13.42
C ILE A 124 6.29 10.27 -14.46
N ARG A 125 4.97 10.01 -14.43
CA ARG A 125 4.00 10.63 -15.33
C ARG A 125 3.11 11.61 -14.58
N PRO A 126 3.26 12.91 -14.78
CA PRO A 126 2.39 13.88 -14.13
C PRO A 126 0.97 13.81 -14.71
N ILE A 127 -0.05 13.82 -13.84
CA ILE A 127 -1.46 13.86 -14.21
C ILE A 127 -1.99 15.24 -13.85
N VAL A 128 -2.28 16.05 -14.88
CA VAL A 128 -2.71 17.44 -14.71
C VAL A 128 -4.00 17.67 -15.47
N ASP A 129 -5.02 18.14 -14.75
CA ASP A 129 -6.28 18.65 -15.29
C ASP A 129 -6.25 20.17 -15.18
N TYR A 130 -6.25 20.87 -16.31
CA TYR A 130 -6.11 22.32 -16.30
C TYR A 130 -7.06 23.03 -17.25
N THR A 131 -7.42 24.25 -16.89
CA THR A 131 -8.06 25.22 -17.79
C THR A 131 -7.16 26.44 -17.93
N LEU A 132 -7.09 26.96 -19.14
CA LEU A 132 -6.28 28.13 -19.47
C LEU A 132 -7.12 29.39 -19.54
N LYS A 133 -6.53 30.51 -19.21
CA LYS A 133 -7.08 31.81 -19.53
C LYS A 133 -7.05 32.02 -21.05
N ARG A 134 -7.97 32.82 -21.57
CA ARG A 134 -8.04 33.12 -23.00
C ARG A 134 -6.69 33.64 -23.52
N GLN A 135 -6.26 33.18 -24.68
CA GLN A 135 -4.99 33.51 -25.35
C GLN A 135 -3.73 32.93 -24.68
N TYR A 136 -3.88 31.87 -23.88
CA TYR A 136 -2.76 31.15 -23.29
C TYR A 136 -2.77 29.68 -23.75
N ILE A 137 -1.56 29.11 -23.86
CA ILE A 137 -1.34 27.69 -24.14
C ILE A 137 -0.33 27.12 -23.13
N VAL A 138 -0.42 25.83 -22.86
CA VAL A 138 0.64 25.12 -22.17
C VAL A 138 1.72 24.79 -23.21
N ASN A 139 2.92 25.27 -22.96
CA ASN A 139 4.09 24.97 -23.77
C ASN A 139 4.69 23.62 -23.38
N GLN A 140 4.91 23.41 -22.07
CA GLN A 140 5.55 22.20 -21.57
C GLN A 140 5.04 21.89 -20.15
N ILE A 141 4.95 20.59 -19.84
CA ILE A 141 4.78 20.07 -18.48
C ILE A 141 5.99 19.18 -18.19
N THR A 142 6.74 19.52 -17.17
CA THR A 142 7.89 18.74 -16.71
C THR A 142 7.72 18.30 -15.28
N VAL A 143 8.43 17.25 -14.91
CA VAL A 143 8.43 16.72 -13.54
C VAL A 143 9.86 16.52 -13.07
N ALA A 144 10.12 16.87 -11.84
CA ALA A 144 11.44 16.73 -11.22
C ALA A 144 11.33 16.03 -9.84
N PRO A 145 12.00 14.89 -9.65
CA PRO A 145 12.73 14.12 -10.65
C PRO A 145 11.80 13.49 -11.72
N ASP A 146 12.32 13.20 -12.91
CA ASP A 146 11.57 12.58 -14.02
C ASP A 146 11.35 11.08 -13.86
N SER A 147 12.06 10.47 -12.94
CA SER A 147 12.05 9.03 -12.66
C SER A 147 12.39 8.77 -11.19
N THR A 148 11.91 7.65 -10.68
CA THR A 148 12.20 7.20 -9.31
C THR A 148 12.50 5.71 -9.27
N TRP A 149 13.23 5.28 -8.24
CA TRP A 149 13.40 3.87 -7.94
C TRP A 149 12.21 3.35 -7.17
N ILE A 150 11.70 2.20 -7.58
CA ILE A 150 10.61 1.49 -6.90
C ILE A 150 11.13 0.14 -6.44
N GLU A 151 10.89 -0.18 -5.18
CA GLU A 151 11.16 -1.48 -4.58
C GLU A 151 9.84 -2.24 -4.38
N GLY A 152 9.84 -3.53 -4.71
CA GLY A 152 8.64 -4.36 -4.60
C GLY A 152 8.82 -5.73 -5.25
N PRO A 153 7.73 -6.49 -5.41
CA PRO A 153 7.74 -7.78 -6.07
C PRO A 153 8.19 -7.69 -7.53
N VAL A 154 9.13 -8.56 -7.94
CA VAL A 154 9.69 -8.55 -9.31
C VAL A 154 8.60 -8.68 -10.37
N ASN A 155 7.63 -9.57 -10.16
CA ASN A 155 6.52 -9.80 -11.09
C ASN A 155 5.65 -8.55 -11.31
N ILE A 156 5.49 -7.69 -10.28
CA ILE A 156 4.79 -6.41 -10.40
C ILE A 156 5.70 -5.39 -11.09
N LEU A 157 6.95 -5.30 -10.68
CA LEU A 157 7.92 -4.37 -11.25
C LEU A 157 8.12 -4.59 -12.76
N ASP A 158 8.09 -5.84 -13.23
CA ASP A 158 8.28 -6.15 -14.64
C ASP A 158 7.18 -5.55 -15.52
N THR A 159 5.96 -5.47 -15.02
CA THR A 159 4.82 -4.87 -15.73
C THR A 159 4.73 -3.35 -15.58
N LEU A 160 5.48 -2.77 -14.63
CA LEU A 160 5.42 -1.36 -14.33
C LEU A 160 6.30 -0.55 -15.29
N HIS A 161 5.69 0.30 -16.11
CA HIS A 161 6.40 1.17 -17.05
C HIS A 161 6.56 2.60 -16.55
N CYS A 162 5.58 3.11 -15.82
CA CYS A 162 5.62 4.43 -15.21
C CYS A 162 4.78 4.47 -13.93
N ILE A 163 5.04 5.47 -13.10
CA ILE A 163 4.22 5.78 -11.92
C ILE A 163 3.54 7.13 -12.12
N PRO A 164 2.20 7.23 -12.02
CA PRO A 164 1.50 8.51 -12.13
C PRO A 164 1.61 9.32 -10.83
N THR A 165 1.47 10.63 -10.95
CA THR A 165 1.18 11.50 -9.80
C THR A 165 -0.29 11.50 -9.46
N GLU A 166 -0.64 11.90 -8.26
CA GLU A 166 -2.00 12.33 -7.94
C GLU A 166 -2.46 13.45 -8.87
N LEU A 167 -3.77 13.56 -9.06
CA LEU A 167 -4.35 14.53 -10.01
C LEU A 167 -4.18 15.96 -9.53
N ILE A 168 -3.44 16.77 -10.29
CA ILE A 168 -3.29 18.20 -10.09
C ILE A 168 -4.40 18.94 -10.84
N LYS A 169 -5.27 19.63 -10.13
CA LYS A 169 -6.35 20.45 -10.74
C LYS A 169 -6.00 21.93 -10.72
N LEU A 170 -5.97 22.57 -11.90
CA LEU A 170 -5.63 23.97 -12.07
C LEU A 170 -6.69 24.68 -12.91
N LYS A 171 -7.08 25.90 -12.52
CA LYS A 171 -8.09 26.67 -13.24
C LYS A 171 -7.58 28.05 -13.64
N ASN A 172 -7.94 28.48 -14.86
CA ASN A 172 -7.67 29.83 -15.37
C ASN A 172 -6.19 30.24 -15.30
N ILE A 173 -5.28 29.32 -15.64
CA ILE A 173 -3.85 29.59 -15.58
C ILE A 173 -3.44 30.52 -16.73
N SER A 174 -2.55 31.48 -16.41
CA SER A 174 -1.99 32.47 -17.35
C SER A 174 -0.52 32.79 -17.11
N LYS A 175 0.14 32.00 -16.26
CA LYS A 175 1.57 32.10 -15.93
C LYS A 175 2.11 30.74 -15.56
N ASN A 176 3.42 30.61 -15.56
CA ASN A 176 4.09 29.39 -15.12
C ASN A 176 3.72 29.05 -13.69
N ILE A 177 3.50 27.78 -13.42
CA ILE A 177 3.10 27.27 -12.12
C ILE A 177 3.91 26.03 -11.81
N THR A 178 4.53 26.01 -10.64
CA THR A 178 5.14 24.82 -10.06
C THR A 178 4.24 24.29 -8.93
N ARG A 179 4.04 22.98 -8.89
CA ARG A 179 3.23 22.28 -7.89
C ARG A 179 3.94 21.03 -7.42
N THR A 180 3.90 20.80 -6.12
CA THR A 180 4.26 19.50 -5.54
C THR A 180 3.07 18.56 -5.69
N ALA A 181 3.32 17.35 -6.18
CA ALA A 181 2.33 16.29 -6.31
C ALA A 181 2.86 15.00 -5.70
N GLU A 182 2.03 14.29 -4.97
CA GLU A 182 2.34 12.97 -4.46
C GLU A 182 2.25 11.93 -5.59
N LEU A 183 3.03 10.86 -5.46
CA LEU A 183 2.92 9.71 -6.36
C LEU A 183 1.77 8.82 -5.93
N VAL A 184 1.05 8.27 -6.91
CA VAL A 184 -0.04 7.32 -6.62
C VAL A 184 0.52 6.09 -5.92
N ALA A 185 -0.12 5.69 -4.80
CA ALA A 185 0.27 4.50 -4.07
C ALA A 185 0.09 3.24 -4.94
N LEU A 186 1.13 2.43 -5.02
CA LEU A 186 1.12 1.15 -5.72
C LEU A 186 1.04 0.01 -4.71
N PRO A 187 0.15 -0.97 -4.91
CA PRO A 187 0.09 -2.14 -4.04
C PRO A 187 1.43 -2.87 -3.98
N TYR A 188 1.89 -3.16 -2.77
CA TYR A 188 3.14 -3.90 -2.51
C TYR A 188 4.43 -3.27 -3.07
N CYS A 189 4.39 -2.01 -3.50
CA CYS A 189 5.55 -1.31 -4.04
C CYS A 189 5.81 -0.02 -3.27
N THR A 190 7.07 0.25 -3.01
CA THR A 190 7.51 1.45 -2.30
C THR A 190 8.41 2.27 -3.20
N PRO A 191 7.97 3.46 -3.65
CA PRO A 191 8.81 4.38 -4.38
C PRO A 191 9.80 5.05 -3.43
N GLN A 192 10.99 5.36 -3.93
CA GLN A 192 12.01 6.10 -3.17
C GLN A 192 11.56 7.55 -2.92
N GLU A 193 10.94 8.17 -3.92
CA GLU A 193 10.33 9.50 -3.82
C GLU A 193 8.83 9.34 -3.61
N THR A 194 8.27 10.03 -2.62
CA THR A 194 6.83 10.03 -2.35
C THR A 194 6.12 11.21 -3.01
N ALA A 195 6.85 12.30 -3.28
CA ALA A 195 6.33 13.50 -3.90
C ALA A 195 7.36 14.08 -4.89
N VAL A 196 6.87 14.77 -5.90
CA VAL A 196 7.67 15.36 -6.96
C VAL A 196 7.18 16.77 -7.29
N GLU A 197 8.06 17.59 -7.88
CA GLU A 197 7.68 18.90 -8.39
C GLU A 197 7.26 18.81 -9.85
N VAL A 198 6.08 19.34 -10.16
CA VAL A 198 5.54 19.44 -11.52
C VAL A 198 5.54 20.90 -11.93
N ASP A 199 6.29 21.22 -12.98
CA ASP A 199 6.38 22.56 -13.55
C ASP A 199 5.58 22.64 -14.84
N ILE A 200 4.68 23.63 -14.91
CA ILE A 200 3.78 23.85 -16.03
C ILE A 200 4.10 25.20 -16.64
N GLN A 201 4.67 25.19 -17.82
CA GLN A 201 5.07 26.37 -18.56
C GLN A 201 3.92 26.83 -19.46
N VAL A 202 3.53 28.09 -19.31
CA VAL A 202 2.40 28.69 -19.99
C VAL A 202 2.88 29.89 -20.80
N GLU A 203 2.49 29.95 -22.06
CA GLU A 203 2.82 31.04 -22.98
C GLU A 203 1.55 31.70 -23.49
N GLN A 204 1.66 33.01 -23.70
CA GLN A 204 0.62 33.77 -24.38
C GLN A 204 0.84 33.66 -25.89
N PHE A 205 -0.21 33.32 -26.62
CA PHE A 205 -0.15 33.33 -28.07
C PHE A 205 -1.02 34.41 -28.67
N THR A 206 -0.55 35.00 -29.77
CA THR A 206 -1.28 35.93 -30.58
C THR A 206 -1.69 35.22 -31.87
N GLU A 207 -3.00 35.23 -32.19
CA GLU A 207 -3.46 34.69 -33.48
C GLU A 207 -2.85 35.51 -34.61
N ALA A 208 -1.81 35.00 -35.27
CA ALA A 208 -1.39 35.53 -36.55
C ALA A 208 -2.44 35.12 -37.60
N ARG A 209 -3.27 36.05 -38.03
CA ARG A 209 -4.11 35.85 -39.21
C ARG A 209 -3.20 35.53 -40.36
N LYS A 210 -3.23 34.31 -40.85
CA LYS A 210 -2.64 33.94 -42.13
C LYS A 210 -3.50 34.61 -43.20
N ILE A 211 -3.07 35.79 -43.64
CA ILE A 211 -3.63 36.41 -44.87
C ILE A 211 -3.20 35.49 -46.00
N SER A 212 -4.07 34.60 -46.42
CA SER A 212 -3.95 33.84 -47.65
C SER A 212 -4.00 34.88 -48.78
N ARG A 213 -2.84 35.30 -49.28
CA ARG A 213 -2.78 35.93 -50.61
C ARG A 213 -3.09 34.84 -51.60
N SER A 214 -4.28 34.89 -52.14
CA SER A 214 -4.62 34.18 -53.37
C SER A 214 -3.62 34.56 -54.45
N PRO A 215 -3.03 33.63 -55.19
CA PRO A 215 -2.18 33.96 -56.31
C PRO A 215 -3.06 34.69 -57.37
N PRO A 216 -2.48 35.71 -58.07
CA PRO A 216 -3.23 36.41 -59.10
C PRO A 216 -3.61 35.42 -60.18
N PHE A 217 -4.89 35.47 -60.60
CA PHE A 217 -5.46 34.75 -61.71
C PHE A 217 -4.62 35.09 -62.96
N MET A 218 -3.85 34.14 -63.51
CA MET A 218 -3.34 34.23 -64.86
C MET A 218 -4.47 33.86 -65.80
N SER A 219 -5.04 34.85 -66.51
CA SER A 219 -5.93 34.65 -67.65
C SER A 219 -5.18 33.88 -68.76
N PRO A 220 -5.81 32.89 -69.37
CA PRO A 220 -5.24 32.24 -70.52
C PRO A 220 -5.32 33.23 -71.70
N ILE A 221 -4.18 33.57 -72.33
CA ILE A 221 -4.07 34.22 -73.64
C ILE A 221 -4.24 33.15 -74.70
N LEU A 222 -5.15 33.39 -75.59
CA LEU A 222 -5.50 32.65 -76.83
C LEU A 222 -4.29 32.20 -77.67
#